data_1c940a7cb5fd9fa607757e7ef73a3c19
#
_entry.id   1c940a7cb5fd9fa607757e7ef73a3c19
#
_cell.length_a   1.000
_cell.length_b   1.000
_cell.length_c   1.000
_cell.angle_alpha   90.00
_cell.angle_beta   90.00
_cell.angle_gamma   90.00
#
_symmetry.space_group_name_H-M   'P 1'
#
loop_
_entity.id
_entity.type
_entity.pdbx_description
1 polymer ?
#
loop_
_entity_poly.entity_id
_entity_poly.type
_entity_poly.pdbx_seq_one_letter_code
_entity_poly.pdbx_strand_id
1 'polypeptide(L)'
;MAQRYEMGEAFEQYLNKKFPHRKKNIKTHVVFVVTPRSDAITKLNDGWLDMLVGGITVTPDRQKRVDFSDPVFKNVNEIVVMGPTSPQLSSVDDLSGKEVFARKTSAYWENLQRLSERFQKERKPEVILRAVPEDLADEDLLEMVNAGLLSTTVVNDWTANLWKKLLPNLQVRTDLAIAQGEFTGWAVRKNSPKLLACINEFLKTHAQGTAFGNQLITKYIGSTNMLRQAVSTENMKRFEHTANVFRKYSDTYGMDYLLMMAQGYQESGLNQEAKSPVGAVGVMQLMPATGAEMKVGDINQMDPNIHAGVKYFHTMVDKYYGNEPMDEVNKVLFTFAAYNCGPGRVNRLRAEALQKGLDPNIWINNVEFVAADRVGSETVNYVSNIYKYYVAYKLIAARDEQRRKAKQTLQQK
;
A
#
# COMPACT_ATOMS: atom_id res chain seq x y z
N MET A 1 4.37 -5.11 -5.18
CA MET A 1 3.63 -5.78 -6.29
C MET A 1 4.55 -6.14 -7.44
N ALA A 2 5.29 -5.20 -8.03
CA ALA A 2 6.18 -5.45 -9.17
C ALA A 2 7.24 -6.55 -8.95
N GLN A 3 7.88 -6.63 -7.79
CA GLN A 3 8.81 -7.71 -7.45
C GLN A 3 8.17 -9.12 -7.54
N ARG A 4 6.92 -9.24 -7.09
CA ARG A 4 6.18 -10.52 -7.15
C ARG A 4 5.81 -10.89 -8.57
N TYR A 5 5.53 -9.89 -9.40
CA TYR A 5 5.24 -10.08 -10.82
C TYR A 5 6.48 -10.62 -11.54
N GLU A 6 7.65 -9.99 -11.41
CA GLU A 6 8.90 -10.49 -12.04
C GLU A 6 9.30 -11.90 -11.56
N MET A 7 9.06 -12.21 -10.29
CA MET A 7 9.27 -13.57 -9.79
C MET A 7 8.34 -14.59 -10.45
N GLY A 8 7.08 -14.22 -10.69
CA GLY A 8 6.12 -15.08 -11.38
C GLY A 8 6.42 -15.24 -12.86
N GLU A 9 6.85 -14.18 -13.56
CA GLU A 9 7.32 -14.27 -14.95
C GLU A 9 8.56 -15.16 -15.07
N ALA A 10 9.52 -15.01 -14.16
CA ALA A 10 10.69 -15.89 -14.12
C ALA A 10 10.31 -17.35 -13.86
N PHE A 11 9.29 -17.58 -13.01
CA PHE A 11 8.77 -18.92 -12.79
C PHE A 11 8.05 -19.48 -14.03
N GLU A 12 7.29 -18.67 -14.76
CA GLU A 12 6.71 -19.07 -16.05
C GLU A 12 7.79 -19.51 -17.06
N GLN A 13 8.85 -18.70 -17.18
CA GLN A 13 9.98 -19.04 -18.06
C GLN A 13 10.66 -20.35 -17.63
N TYR A 14 10.86 -20.53 -16.33
CA TYR A 14 11.41 -21.76 -15.77
C TYR A 14 10.53 -22.97 -16.08
N LEU A 15 9.20 -22.85 -15.89
CA LEU A 15 8.24 -23.93 -16.21
C LEU A 15 8.29 -24.32 -17.67
N ASN A 16 8.28 -23.36 -18.59
CA ASN A 16 8.31 -23.62 -20.02
C ASN A 16 9.65 -24.21 -20.51
N LYS A 17 10.75 -23.87 -19.84
CA LYS A 17 12.07 -24.46 -20.10
C LYS A 17 12.15 -25.91 -19.59
N LYS A 18 11.62 -26.16 -18.41
CA LYS A 18 11.69 -27.47 -17.75
C LYS A 18 10.67 -28.46 -18.28
N PHE A 19 9.48 -27.99 -18.61
CA PHE A 19 8.35 -28.78 -19.08
C PHE A 19 7.84 -28.26 -20.45
N PRO A 20 8.65 -28.35 -21.52
CA PRO A 20 8.25 -27.84 -22.82
C PRO A 20 7.03 -28.60 -23.34
N HIS A 21 6.03 -27.89 -23.85
CA HIS A 21 4.87 -28.52 -24.46
C HIS A 21 5.26 -29.18 -25.79
N ARG A 22 4.62 -30.31 -26.13
CA ARG A 22 4.88 -31.03 -27.40
C ARG A 22 4.63 -30.16 -28.64
N LYS A 23 3.66 -29.26 -28.60
CA LYS A 23 3.39 -28.25 -29.65
C LYS A 23 4.13 -26.97 -29.31
N LYS A 24 5.08 -26.55 -30.14
CA LYS A 24 5.94 -25.37 -29.91
C LYS A 24 5.20 -24.04 -29.59
N ASN A 25 3.95 -23.94 -30.07
CA ASN A 25 3.14 -22.71 -29.89
C ASN A 25 2.26 -22.75 -28.63
N ILE A 26 2.29 -23.81 -27.84
CA ILE A 26 1.55 -23.92 -26.57
C ILE A 26 2.54 -23.75 -25.44
N LYS A 27 2.23 -22.84 -24.51
CA LYS A 27 3.04 -22.57 -23.33
C LYS A 27 2.19 -22.70 -22.07
N THR A 28 2.85 -23.05 -20.97
CA THR A 28 2.27 -22.90 -19.64
C THR A 28 2.34 -21.43 -19.29
N HIS A 29 1.23 -20.84 -18.83
CA HIS A 29 1.14 -19.46 -18.42
C HIS A 29 0.92 -19.35 -16.91
N VAL A 30 1.66 -18.44 -16.27
CA VAL A 30 1.40 -18.02 -14.91
C VAL A 30 0.41 -16.85 -14.95
N VAL A 31 -0.81 -17.10 -14.50
CA VAL A 31 -1.87 -16.09 -14.44
C VAL A 31 -1.85 -15.43 -13.07
N PHE A 32 -1.64 -14.13 -13.05
CA PHE A 32 -1.62 -13.36 -11.81
C PHE A 32 -3.03 -13.02 -11.36
N VAL A 33 -3.44 -13.59 -10.24
CA VAL A 33 -4.71 -13.27 -9.58
C VAL A 33 -4.39 -12.52 -8.31
N VAL A 34 -4.56 -11.22 -8.32
CA VAL A 34 -4.34 -10.45 -7.10
C VAL A 34 -5.52 -10.62 -6.16
N THR A 35 -5.18 -10.86 -4.92
CA THR A 35 -6.14 -11.27 -3.90
C THR A 35 -5.83 -10.47 -2.62
N PRO A 36 -6.85 -9.94 -1.94
CA PRO A 36 -6.66 -9.34 -0.63
C PRO A 36 -5.93 -10.32 0.31
N ARG A 37 -5.02 -9.81 1.13
CA ARG A 37 -4.26 -10.66 2.07
C ARG A 37 -5.15 -11.45 3.00
N SER A 38 -6.26 -10.84 3.43
CA SER A 38 -7.30 -11.49 4.25
C SER A 38 -7.84 -12.77 3.64
N ASP A 39 -7.97 -12.82 2.32
CA ASP A 39 -8.64 -13.89 1.60
C ASP A 39 -7.68 -14.89 0.95
N ALA A 40 -6.39 -14.54 0.89
CA ALA A 40 -5.41 -15.25 0.08
C ALA A 40 -5.32 -16.75 0.39
N ILE A 41 -5.22 -17.13 1.67
CA ILE A 41 -5.14 -18.54 2.07
C ILE A 41 -6.48 -19.27 1.82
N THR A 42 -7.59 -18.59 2.04
CA THR A 42 -8.92 -19.14 1.77
C THR A 42 -9.10 -19.42 0.30
N LYS A 43 -8.83 -18.44 -0.57
CA LYS A 43 -8.93 -18.61 -2.03
C LYS A 43 -7.93 -19.65 -2.59
N LEU A 44 -6.74 -19.78 -1.96
CA LEU A 44 -5.81 -20.85 -2.30
C LEU A 44 -6.42 -22.22 -2.01
N ASN A 45 -7.02 -22.40 -0.82
CA ASN A 45 -7.63 -23.66 -0.41
C ASN A 45 -8.91 -23.99 -1.18
N ASP A 46 -9.67 -22.97 -1.57
CA ASP A 46 -10.89 -23.13 -2.39
C ASP A 46 -10.59 -23.43 -3.86
N GLY A 47 -9.30 -23.42 -4.26
CA GLY A 47 -8.89 -23.78 -5.61
C GLY A 47 -8.90 -22.63 -6.63
N TRP A 48 -9.19 -21.40 -6.21
CA TRP A 48 -9.10 -20.22 -7.07
C TRP A 48 -7.65 -19.85 -7.41
N LEU A 49 -6.71 -20.26 -6.55
CA LEU A 49 -5.28 -20.00 -6.71
C LEU A 49 -4.53 -21.32 -6.60
N ASP A 50 -3.44 -21.50 -7.35
CA ASP A 50 -2.56 -22.66 -7.23
C ASP A 50 -1.43 -22.43 -6.23
N MET A 51 -0.98 -21.18 -6.12
CA MET A 51 0.11 -20.79 -5.24
C MET A 51 -0.02 -19.33 -4.81
N LEU A 52 0.52 -18.98 -3.66
CA LEU A 52 0.71 -17.60 -3.21
C LEU A 52 2.18 -17.24 -3.36
N VAL A 53 2.46 -16.24 -4.21
CA VAL A 53 3.81 -15.75 -4.49
C VAL A 53 4.12 -14.55 -3.60
N GLY A 54 5.18 -14.62 -2.81
CA GLY A 54 5.63 -13.51 -1.97
C GLY A 54 6.37 -13.98 -0.73
N GLY A 55 6.88 -13.04 0.04
CA GLY A 55 7.49 -13.32 1.34
C GLY A 55 6.39 -13.52 2.39
N ILE A 56 5.78 -14.70 2.45
CA ILE A 56 4.77 -15.02 3.45
C ILE A 56 5.49 -15.66 4.63
N THR A 57 5.46 -15.02 5.80
CA THR A 57 6.04 -15.59 7.02
C THR A 57 5.38 -16.92 7.34
N VAL A 58 6.20 -17.91 7.58
CA VAL A 58 5.75 -19.26 7.94
C VAL A 58 5.47 -19.28 9.44
N THR A 59 4.20 -19.44 9.80
CA THR A 59 3.78 -19.58 11.18
C THR A 59 3.13 -20.95 11.40
N PRO A 60 3.14 -21.49 12.63
CA PRO A 60 2.50 -22.78 12.94
C PRO A 60 1.02 -22.81 12.52
N ASP A 61 0.31 -21.69 12.67
CA ASP A 61 -1.13 -21.64 12.33
C ASP A 61 -1.36 -21.63 10.82
N ARG A 62 -0.48 -20.99 10.05
CA ARG A 62 -0.53 -21.04 8.58
C ARG A 62 -0.11 -22.40 8.06
N GLN A 63 0.89 -23.06 8.68
CA GLN A 63 1.33 -24.42 8.31
C GLN A 63 0.23 -25.48 8.50
N LYS A 64 -0.72 -25.26 9.41
CA LYS A 64 -1.91 -26.14 9.52
C LYS A 64 -2.80 -26.06 8.28
N ARG A 65 -2.81 -24.94 7.58
CA ARG A 65 -3.73 -24.62 6.48
C ARG A 65 -3.13 -24.80 5.09
N VAL A 66 -1.82 -24.60 4.93
CA VAL A 66 -1.11 -24.62 3.65
C VAL A 66 0.26 -25.27 3.80
N ASP A 67 0.86 -25.71 2.68
CA ASP A 67 2.27 -26.10 2.64
C ASP A 67 3.13 -24.96 2.11
N PHE A 68 4.34 -24.84 2.62
CA PHE A 68 5.28 -23.80 2.24
C PHE A 68 6.47 -24.35 1.47
N SER A 69 6.96 -23.55 0.53
CA SER A 69 8.22 -23.80 -0.17
C SER A 69 9.42 -23.71 0.76
N ASP A 70 10.57 -24.09 0.23
CA ASP A 70 11.87 -23.70 0.79
C ASP A 70 11.92 -22.19 0.99
N PRO A 71 12.69 -21.70 1.96
CA PRO A 71 12.72 -20.29 2.28
C PRO A 71 13.11 -19.39 1.10
N VAL A 72 12.30 -18.36 0.86
CA VAL A 72 12.66 -17.23 -0.01
C VAL A 72 13.58 -16.29 0.75
N PHE A 73 13.27 -16.02 2.01
CA PHE A 73 14.14 -15.31 2.97
C PHE A 73 14.32 -16.17 4.22
N LYS A 74 15.56 -16.20 4.73
CA LYS A 74 15.95 -16.95 5.94
C LYS A 74 16.39 -16.02 7.03
N ASN A 75 16.34 -16.50 8.28
CA ASN A 75 16.75 -15.78 9.47
C ASN A 75 16.08 -14.40 9.57
N VAL A 76 14.79 -14.37 9.31
CA VAL A 76 13.98 -13.17 9.42
C VAL A 76 13.60 -13.00 10.89
N ASN A 77 13.89 -11.83 11.46
CA ASN A 77 13.44 -11.48 12.79
C ASN A 77 12.35 -10.42 12.68
N GLU A 78 11.30 -10.57 13.46
CA GLU A 78 10.24 -9.57 13.57
C GLU A 78 10.60 -8.62 14.71
N ILE A 79 11.00 -7.41 14.36
CA ILE A 79 11.59 -6.44 15.30
C ILE A 79 10.70 -5.21 15.48
N VAL A 80 10.83 -4.60 16.64
CA VAL A 80 10.15 -3.36 16.97
C VAL A 80 10.80 -2.20 16.21
N VAL A 81 9.98 -1.38 15.58
CA VAL A 81 10.38 -0.13 14.94
C VAL A 81 9.64 1.02 15.59
N MET A 82 10.40 2.00 16.06
CA MET A 82 9.94 3.16 16.81
C MET A 82 10.11 4.44 15.98
N GLY A 83 9.31 5.43 16.27
CA GLY A 83 9.35 6.77 15.68
C GLY A 83 9.50 7.86 16.72
N PRO A 84 9.41 9.14 16.31
CA PRO A 84 9.58 10.28 17.23
C PRO A 84 8.56 10.34 18.37
N THR A 85 7.40 9.71 18.20
CA THR A 85 6.31 9.69 19.19
C THR A 85 6.24 8.39 19.99
N SER A 86 7.22 7.49 19.82
CA SER A 86 7.26 6.21 20.52
C SER A 86 7.63 6.37 21.98
N PRO A 87 7.11 5.52 22.87
CA PRO A 87 7.61 5.41 24.22
C PRO A 87 9.05 4.86 24.20
N GLN A 88 9.83 5.14 25.26
CA GLN A 88 11.11 4.50 25.44
C GLN A 88 10.91 3.03 25.81
N LEU A 89 11.66 2.15 25.14
CA LEU A 89 11.63 0.72 25.35
C LEU A 89 13.06 0.20 25.57
N SER A 90 13.29 -0.56 26.61
CA SER A 90 14.57 -1.21 26.92
C SER A 90 14.53 -2.71 26.64
N SER A 91 13.35 -3.30 26.67
CA SER A 91 13.11 -4.72 26.43
C SER A 91 11.79 -4.93 25.69
N VAL A 92 11.58 -6.14 25.16
CA VAL A 92 10.29 -6.54 24.57
C VAL A 92 9.16 -6.49 25.63
N ASP A 93 9.49 -6.69 26.89
CA ASP A 93 8.51 -6.65 27.98
C ASP A 93 7.96 -5.25 28.24
N ASP A 94 8.66 -4.19 27.83
CA ASP A 94 8.17 -2.82 27.93
C ASP A 94 7.04 -2.50 26.94
N LEU A 95 6.73 -3.42 26.01
CA LEU A 95 5.53 -3.34 25.18
C LEU A 95 4.25 -3.60 25.96
N SER A 96 4.35 -4.11 27.19
CA SER A 96 3.19 -4.29 28.07
C SER A 96 2.46 -2.96 28.29
N GLY A 97 1.16 -2.92 27.93
CA GLY A 97 0.33 -1.71 28.01
C GLY A 97 0.67 -0.62 26.98
N LYS A 98 1.53 -0.90 25.99
CA LYS A 98 1.87 0.07 24.93
C LYS A 98 1.13 -0.22 23.64
N GLU A 99 0.90 0.83 22.85
CA GLU A 99 0.26 0.72 21.54
C GLU A 99 1.26 0.23 20.50
N VAL A 100 0.85 -0.79 19.75
CA VAL A 100 1.58 -1.30 18.59
C VAL A 100 0.62 -1.41 17.41
N PHE A 101 1.02 -0.85 16.28
CA PHE A 101 0.21 -0.78 15.06
C PHE A 101 0.63 -1.89 14.09
N ALA A 102 -0.33 -2.73 13.67
CA ALA A 102 -0.09 -3.81 12.72
C ALA A 102 -1.37 -4.17 11.96
N ARG A 103 -1.23 -4.83 10.80
CA ARG A 103 -2.37 -5.43 10.10
C ARG A 103 -2.83 -6.70 10.81
N LYS A 104 -4.14 -6.89 10.91
CA LYS A 104 -4.72 -8.09 11.57
C LYS A 104 -4.31 -9.40 10.90
N THR A 105 -4.10 -9.41 9.58
CA THR A 105 -3.72 -10.62 8.83
C THR A 105 -2.21 -10.84 8.75
N SER A 106 -1.40 -10.00 9.39
CA SER A 106 0.07 -10.14 9.41
C SER A 106 0.53 -11.19 10.42
N ALA A 107 1.71 -11.79 10.18
CA ALA A 107 2.38 -12.62 11.17
C ALA A 107 2.76 -11.81 12.43
N TYR A 108 3.07 -10.52 12.25
CA TYR A 108 3.35 -9.60 13.36
C TYR A 108 2.20 -9.52 14.36
N TRP A 109 0.96 -9.45 13.86
CA TRP A 109 -0.23 -9.47 14.71
C TRP A 109 -0.35 -10.80 15.49
N GLU A 110 -0.16 -11.92 14.80
CA GLU A 110 -0.18 -13.25 15.43
C GLU A 110 0.87 -13.36 16.54
N ASN A 111 2.09 -12.87 16.31
CA ASN A 111 3.18 -12.91 17.28
C ASN A 111 2.97 -11.93 18.44
N LEU A 112 2.41 -10.73 18.17
CA LEU A 112 2.04 -9.78 19.21
C LEU A 112 0.89 -10.30 20.10
N GLN A 113 -0.05 -11.05 19.54
CA GLN A 113 -1.09 -11.74 20.33
C GLN A 113 -0.47 -12.80 21.25
N ARG A 114 0.47 -13.62 20.76
CA ARG A 114 1.19 -14.58 21.60
C ARG A 114 2.01 -13.89 22.71
N LEU A 115 2.58 -12.74 22.41
CA LEU A 115 3.25 -11.92 23.41
C LEU A 115 2.26 -11.42 24.48
N SER A 116 1.07 -10.95 24.06
CA SER A 116 0.00 -10.54 24.98
C SER A 116 -0.48 -11.71 25.86
N GLU A 117 -0.63 -12.92 25.30
CA GLU A 117 -0.97 -14.11 26.08
C GLU A 117 0.11 -14.45 27.13
N ARG A 118 1.39 -14.26 26.81
CA ARG A 118 2.48 -14.39 27.76
C ARG A 118 2.35 -13.35 28.87
N PHE A 119 2.10 -12.08 28.54
CA PHE A 119 1.91 -11.02 29.52
C PHE A 119 0.73 -11.29 30.46
N GLN A 120 -0.40 -11.80 29.95
CA GLN A 120 -1.53 -12.21 30.78
C GLN A 120 -1.15 -13.28 31.81
N LYS A 121 -0.39 -14.32 31.39
CA LYS A 121 0.11 -15.35 32.29
C LYS A 121 1.04 -14.80 33.36
N GLU A 122 1.81 -13.75 33.01
CA GLU A 122 2.71 -13.04 33.92
C GLU A 122 1.99 -11.94 34.73
N ARG A 123 0.66 -11.78 34.58
CA ARG A 123 -0.16 -10.73 35.21
C ARG A 123 0.29 -9.32 34.86
N LYS A 124 0.83 -9.14 33.67
CA LYS A 124 1.18 -7.84 33.07
C LYS A 124 0.04 -7.37 32.15
N PRO A 125 -0.15 -6.06 31.92
CA PRO A 125 -1.04 -5.55 30.90
C PRO A 125 -0.68 -6.10 29.51
N GLU A 126 -1.70 -6.40 28.71
CA GLU A 126 -1.51 -6.82 27.32
C GLU A 126 -0.96 -5.69 26.44
N VAL A 127 -0.38 -6.06 25.29
CA VAL A 127 -0.07 -5.08 24.24
C VAL A 127 -1.36 -4.48 23.70
N ILE A 128 -1.43 -3.17 23.58
CA ILE A 128 -2.58 -2.49 22.98
C ILE A 128 -2.44 -2.55 21.46
N LEU A 129 -3.01 -3.59 20.85
CA LEU A 129 -2.95 -3.79 19.41
C LEU A 129 -3.89 -2.83 18.69
N ARG A 130 -3.32 -2.04 17.77
CA ARG A 130 -4.04 -1.12 16.90
C ARG A 130 -4.02 -1.63 15.46
N ALA A 131 -5.18 -2.01 14.97
CA ALA A 131 -5.33 -2.47 13.60
C ALA A 131 -5.17 -1.32 12.60
N VAL A 132 -4.37 -1.53 11.58
CA VAL A 132 -4.29 -0.66 10.40
C VAL A 132 -4.98 -1.33 9.21
N PRO A 133 -5.41 -0.56 8.18
CA PRO A 133 -5.99 -1.11 6.97
C PRO A 133 -5.10 -2.17 6.30
N GLU A 134 -5.72 -3.25 5.83
CA GLU A 134 -5.01 -4.38 5.20
C GLU A 134 -4.31 -4.01 3.87
N ASP A 135 -4.77 -2.94 3.21
CA ASP A 135 -4.19 -2.42 1.96
C ASP A 135 -2.84 -1.70 2.17
N LEU A 136 -2.51 -1.32 3.41
CA LEU A 136 -1.22 -0.73 3.73
C LEU A 136 -0.13 -1.81 3.77
N ALA A 137 0.98 -1.55 3.07
CA ALA A 137 2.16 -2.40 3.12
C ALA A 137 3.05 -2.06 4.34
N ASP A 138 4.06 -2.87 4.61
CA ASP A 138 4.98 -2.63 5.74
C ASP A 138 5.73 -1.31 5.57
N GLU A 139 6.10 -0.98 4.34
CA GLU A 139 6.73 0.29 3.99
C GLU A 139 5.84 1.49 4.32
N ASP A 140 4.54 1.40 4.09
CA ASP A 140 3.60 2.48 4.41
C ASP A 140 3.54 2.73 5.94
N LEU A 141 3.56 1.64 6.74
CA LEU A 141 3.60 1.76 8.19
C LEU A 141 4.92 2.38 8.67
N LEU A 142 6.05 1.99 8.09
CA LEU A 142 7.36 2.55 8.45
C LEU A 142 7.43 4.05 8.19
N GLU A 143 6.86 4.51 7.09
CA GLU A 143 6.78 5.94 6.78
C GLU A 143 5.90 6.70 7.77
N MET A 144 4.76 6.13 8.13
CA MET A 144 3.87 6.73 9.13
C MET A 144 4.53 6.79 10.51
N VAL A 145 5.29 5.77 10.89
CA VAL A 145 6.09 5.77 12.14
C VAL A 145 7.20 6.81 12.06
N ASN A 146 7.92 6.90 10.94
CA ASN A 146 8.97 7.91 10.73
C ASN A 146 8.43 9.35 10.84
N ALA A 147 7.22 9.58 10.41
CA ALA A 147 6.52 10.87 10.51
C ALA A 147 5.96 11.16 11.91
N GLY A 148 5.99 10.19 12.82
CA GLY A 148 5.38 10.29 14.14
C GLY A 148 3.86 10.22 14.13
N LEU A 149 3.25 9.76 13.04
CA LEU A 149 1.81 9.53 12.91
C LEU A 149 1.37 8.28 13.67
N LEU A 150 2.20 7.24 13.59
CA LEU A 150 2.11 6.05 14.42
C LEU A 150 3.30 6.04 15.39
N SER A 151 3.08 5.56 16.60
CA SER A 151 4.16 5.48 17.57
C SER A 151 5.12 4.33 17.27
N THR A 152 4.59 3.11 17.18
CA THR A 152 5.39 1.88 17.16
C THR A 152 4.75 0.87 16.22
N THR A 153 5.56 0.19 15.43
CA THR A 153 5.14 -0.96 14.61
C THR A 153 6.14 -2.10 14.73
N VAL A 154 5.80 -3.22 14.13
CA VAL A 154 6.67 -4.39 14.00
C VAL A 154 6.78 -4.76 12.53
N VAL A 155 7.99 -4.98 12.05
CA VAL A 155 8.27 -5.47 10.70
C VAL A 155 9.49 -6.39 10.72
N ASN A 156 9.73 -7.08 9.62
CA ASN A 156 10.94 -7.88 9.46
C ASN A 156 12.19 -7.00 9.49
N ASP A 157 13.24 -7.49 10.14
CA ASP A 157 14.52 -6.79 10.35
C ASP A 157 15.17 -6.30 9.06
N TRP A 158 15.16 -7.10 7.99
CA TRP A 158 15.68 -6.70 6.70
C TRP A 158 14.89 -5.55 6.08
N THR A 159 13.54 -5.55 6.22
CA THR A 159 12.67 -4.45 5.78
C THR A 159 13.00 -3.18 6.56
N ALA A 160 13.07 -3.27 7.89
CA ALA A 160 13.38 -2.14 8.76
C ALA A 160 14.76 -1.52 8.44
N ASN A 161 15.79 -2.36 8.32
CA ASN A 161 17.17 -1.92 8.04
C ASN A 161 17.30 -1.26 6.67
N LEU A 162 16.53 -1.75 5.72
CA LEU A 162 16.49 -1.22 4.38
C LEU A 162 15.87 0.19 4.37
N TRP A 163 14.71 0.34 4.98
CA TRP A 163 13.98 1.59 5.05
C TRP A 163 14.62 2.62 5.97
N LYS A 164 15.36 2.19 6.99
CA LYS A 164 16.14 3.09 7.85
C LYS A 164 17.08 4.01 7.07
N LYS A 165 17.64 3.53 5.96
CA LYS A 165 18.52 4.34 5.08
C LYS A 165 17.77 5.50 4.42
N LEU A 166 16.46 5.39 4.29
CA LEU A 166 15.58 6.34 3.63
C LEU A 166 14.76 7.17 4.61
N LEU A 167 14.49 6.63 5.80
CA LEU A 167 13.63 7.19 6.82
C LEU A 167 14.45 7.48 8.08
N PRO A 168 15.03 8.68 8.22
CA PRO A 168 16.05 8.96 9.23
C PRO A 168 15.51 8.96 10.66
N ASN A 169 14.21 9.24 10.86
CA ASN A 169 13.62 9.31 12.19
C ASN A 169 13.22 7.94 12.76
N LEU A 170 13.31 6.86 11.95
CA LEU A 170 13.07 5.52 12.46
C LEU A 170 14.18 5.10 13.45
N GLN A 171 13.76 4.51 14.54
CA GLN A 171 14.61 3.79 15.48
C GLN A 171 14.38 2.30 15.28
N VAL A 172 15.28 1.65 14.56
CA VAL A 172 15.22 0.21 14.28
C VAL A 172 15.85 -0.54 15.45
N ARG A 173 15.03 -1.27 16.20
CA ARG A 173 15.42 -1.96 17.43
C ARG A 173 15.66 -3.44 17.15
N THR A 174 16.82 -3.75 16.56
CA THR A 174 17.23 -5.14 16.27
C THR A 174 17.42 -5.97 17.54
N ASP A 175 17.60 -5.31 18.68
CA ASP A 175 17.64 -5.89 20.01
C ASP A 175 16.26 -6.25 20.58
N LEU A 176 15.17 -5.68 20.03
CA LEU A 176 13.79 -5.94 20.44
C LEU A 176 13.05 -6.77 19.39
N ALA A 177 13.34 -8.06 19.33
CA ALA A 177 12.67 -8.99 18.43
C ALA A 177 11.51 -9.70 19.15
N ILE A 178 10.30 -9.62 18.58
CA ILE A 178 9.12 -10.35 19.07
C ILE A 178 9.08 -11.78 18.54
N ALA A 179 9.75 -12.04 17.40
CA ALA A 179 10.00 -13.37 16.86
C ALA A 179 11.39 -13.40 16.21
N GLN A 180 12.10 -14.53 16.27
CA GLN A 180 13.45 -14.69 15.77
C GLN A 180 13.61 -15.95 14.92
N GLY A 181 14.51 -15.89 13.94
CA GLY A 181 14.87 -17.03 13.13
C GLY A 181 13.77 -17.53 12.21
N GLU A 182 12.75 -16.70 11.97
CA GLU A 182 11.64 -17.00 11.07
C GLU A 182 12.12 -17.10 9.62
N PHE A 183 11.30 -17.67 8.78
CA PHE A 183 11.53 -17.64 7.33
C PHE A 183 10.23 -17.35 6.57
N THR A 184 10.39 -16.90 5.34
CA THR A 184 9.26 -16.67 4.44
C THR A 184 9.34 -17.61 3.27
N GLY A 185 8.19 -18.01 2.75
CA GLY A 185 8.08 -18.94 1.61
C GLY A 185 6.91 -18.59 0.69
N TRP A 186 6.84 -19.30 -0.42
CA TRP A 186 5.63 -19.39 -1.22
C TRP A 186 4.72 -20.44 -0.62
N ALA A 187 3.40 -20.20 -0.67
CA ALA A 187 2.45 -21.18 -0.14
C ALA A 187 1.68 -21.87 -1.26
N VAL A 188 1.42 -23.17 -1.06
CA VAL A 188 0.57 -24.00 -1.92
C VAL A 188 -0.47 -24.73 -1.08
N ARG A 189 -1.54 -25.20 -1.70
CA ARG A 189 -2.52 -26.07 -1.03
C ARG A 189 -1.83 -27.30 -0.42
N LYS A 190 -2.38 -27.78 0.68
CA LYS A 190 -1.97 -29.06 1.25
C LYS A 190 -1.99 -30.17 0.19
N ASN A 191 -1.04 -31.08 0.30
CA ASN A 191 -0.92 -32.23 -0.58
C ASN A 191 -0.65 -31.90 -2.06
N SER A 192 0.15 -30.84 -2.32
CA SER A 192 0.61 -30.44 -3.67
C SER A 192 2.10 -30.72 -3.89
N PRO A 193 2.61 -31.95 -3.71
CA PRO A 193 4.05 -32.24 -3.67
C PRO A 193 4.77 -31.95 -4.97
N LYS A 194 4.14 -32.16 -6.14
CA LYS A 194 4.75 -31.90 -7.45
C LYS A 194 4.98 -30.41 -7.68
N LEU A 195 3.98 -29.58 -7.36
CA LEU A 195 4.09 -28.12 -7.48
C LEU A 195 5.13 -27.59 -6.49
N LEU A 196 5.09 -28.07 -5.26
CA LEU A 196 6.03 -27.69 -4.21
C LEU A 196 7.47 -28.01 -4.58
N ALA A 197 7.73 -29.21 -5.08
CA ALA A 197 9.07 -29.61 -5.56
C ALA A 197 9.56 -28.73 -6.72
N CYS A 198 8.66 -28.36 -7.63
CA CYS A 198 8.96 -27.49 -8.76
C CYS A 198 9.34 -26.07 -8.29
N ILE A 199 8.59 -25.54 -7.35
CA ILE A 199 8.86 -24.23 -6.73
C ILE A 199 10.21 -24.26 -5.99
N ASN A 200 10.47 -25.30 -5.21
CA ASN A 200 11.72 -25.42 -4.45
C ASN A 200 12.96 -25.49 -5.37
N GLU A 201 12.86 -26.18 -6.50
CA GLU A 201 13.94 -26.20 -7.47
C GLU A 201 14.19 -24.82 -8.09
N PHE A 202 13.13 -24.11 -8.48
CA PHE A 202 13.22 -22.74 -8.97
C PHE A 202 13.89 -21.80 -7.95
N LEU A 203 13.52 -21.89 -6.69
CA LEU A 203 14.03 -21.03 -5.63
C LEU A 203 15.52 -21.20 -5.36
N LYS A 204 16.14 -22.33 -5.71
CA LYS A 204 17.61 -22.51 -5.57
C LYS A 204 18.42 -21.44 -6.31
N THR A 205 17.86 -20.86 -7.37
CA THR A 205 18.52 -19.83 -8.20
C THR A 205 17.84 -18.47 -8.15
N HIS A 206 16.68 -18.36 -7.47
CA HIS A 206 15.87 -17.14 -7.49
C HIS A 206 15.52 -16.58 -6.08
N ALA A 207 15.90 -17.28 -5.01
CA ALA A 207 15.69 -16.78 -3.64
C ALA A 207 16.74 -15.74 -3.23
N GLN A 208 16.56 -15.14 -2.06
CA GLN A 208 17.55 -14.26 -1.43
C GLN A 208 18.93 -14.93 -1.36
N GLY A 209 19.98 -14.15 -1.62
CA GLY A 209 21.36 -14.66 -1.69
C GLY A 209 21.78 -15.10 -3.09
N THR A 210 20.84 -15.25 -4.02
CA THR A 210 21.14 -15.47 -5.45
C THR A 210 21.27 -14.11 -6.18
N ALA A 211 21.93 -14.12 -7.33
CA ALA A 211 22.07 -12.92 -8.16
C ALA A 211 20.71 -12.33 -8.52
N PHE A 212 19.75 -13.16 -8.95
CA PHE A 212 18.40 -12.73 -9.31
C PHE A 212 17.63 -12.16 -8.13
N GLY A 213 17.60 -12.87 -6.99
CA GLY A 213 16.89 -12.42 -5.80
C GLY A 213 17.43 -11.10 -5.26
N ASN A 214 18.76 -10.93 -5.23
CA ASN A 214 19.40 -9.70 -4.76
C ASN A 214 19.17 -8.53 -5.74
N GLN A 215 19.15 -8.77 -7.04
CA GLN A 215 18.85 -7.75 -8.05
C GLN A 215 17.41 -7.23 -7.89
N LEU A 216 16.43 -8.11 -7.66
CA LEU A 216 15.05 -7.71 -7.42
C LEU A 216 14.91 -6.84 -6.16
N ILE A 217 15.58 -7.22 -5.07
CA ILE A 217 15.58 -6.43 -3.83
C ILE A 217 16.09 -5.01 -4.12
N THR A 218 17.22 -4.88 -4.80
CA THR A 218 17.84 -3.58 -5.11
C THR A 218 16.96 -2.72 -6.03
N LYS A 219 16.34 -3.32 -7.05
CA LYS A 219 15.53 -2.62 -8.05
C LYS A 219 14.29 -1.93 -7.48
N TYR A 220 13.61 -2.58 -6.51
CA TYR A 220 12.31 -2.12 -6.03
C TYR A 220 12.35 -1.18 -4.82
N ILE A 221 13.53 -0.83 -4.34
CA ILE A 221 13.74 0.09 -3.24
C ILE A 221 13.95 1.53 -3.72
N GLY A 222 14.27 1.72 -4.98
CA GLY A 222 14.59 3.04 -5.55
C GLY A 222 13.42 4.02 -5.68
N SER A 223 12.16 3.60 -5.52
CA SER A 223 10.97 4.45 -5.75
C SER A 223 10.42 5.18 -4.52
N THR A 224 11.18 5.24 -3.44
CA THR A 224 10.73 5.73 -2.12
C THR A 224 10.73 7.25 -1.95
N ASN A 225 11.27 8.00 -2.91
CA ASN A 225 11.42 9.45 -2.78
C ASN A 225 10.08 10.21 -2.65
N MET A 226 9.02 9.77 -3.33
CA MET A 226 7.73 10.46 -3.29
C MET A 226 7.05 10.34 -1.92
N LEU A 227 7.05 9.15 -1.33
CA LEU A 227 6.44 8.93 -0.02
C LEU A 227 7.25 9.59 1.10
N ARG A 228 8.58 9.64 1.00
CA ARG A 228 9.45 10.39 1.92
C ARG A 228 9.03 11.85 2.04
N GLN A 229 8.62 12.49 0.94
CA GLN A 229 8.18 13.88 0.95
C GLN A 229 6.81 14.06 1.62
N ALA A 230 5.87 13.11 1.46
CA ALA A 230 4.50 13.22 1.96
C ALA A 230 4.42 13.40 3.49
N VAL A 231 5.31 12.72 4.22
CA VAL A 231 5.28 12.68 5.69
C VAL A 231 6.32 13.61 6.34
N SER A 232 6.97 14.48 5.57
CA SER A 232 7.90 15.46 6.11
C SER A 232 7.16 16.58 6.89
N THR A 233 7.85 17.17 7.89
CA THR A 233 7.30 18.30 8.68
C THR A 233 6.89 19.48 7.79
N GLU A 234 7.63 19.74 6.71
CA GLU A 234 7.32 20.81 5.76
C GLU A 234 6.01 20.54 5.01
N ASN A 235 5.79 19.31 4.56
CA ASN A 235 4.56 18.96 3.87
C ASN A 235 3.36 18.89 4.82
N MET A 236 3.57 18.54 6.10
CA MET A 236 2.51 18.70 7.12
C MET A 236 2.06 20.14 7.29
N LYS A 237 2.98 21.11 7.27
CA LYS A 237 2.62 22.55 7.28
C LYS A 237 1.87 22.96 6.01
N ARG A 238 2.27 22.45 4.85
CA ARG A 238 1.53 22.67 3.60
C ARG A 238 0.13 22.06 3.68
N PHE A 239 0.00 20.87 4.26
CA PHE A 239 -1.30 20.24 4.51
C PHE A 239 -2.21 21.15 5.33
N GLU A 240 -1.75 21.64 6.48
CA GLU A 240 -2.53 22.53 7.34
C GLU A 240 -2.94 23.82 6.63
N HIS A 241 -2.00 24.43 5.92
CA HIS A 241 -2.24 25.70 5.19
C HIS A 241 -3.30 25.53 4.09
N THR A 242 -3.27 24.45 3.34
CA THR A 242 -4.18 24.22 2.20
C THR A 242 -5.49 23.54 2.59
N ALA A 243 -5.55 22.89 3.78
CA ALA A 243 -6.70 22.09 4.21
C ALA A 243 -8.02 22.88 4.21
N ASN A 244 -8.00 24.15 4.63
CA ASN A 244 -9.20 24.97 4.67
C ASN A 244 -9.74 25.30 3.28
N VAL A 245 -8.86 25.50 2.30
CA VAL A 245 -9.26 25.76 0.91
C VAL A 245 -9.84 24.51 0.28
N PHE A 246 -9.19 23.36 0.48
CA PHE A 246 -9.75 22.09 0.03
C PHE A 246 -11.10 21.78 0.67
N ARG A 247 -11.24 21.98 1.98
CA ARG A 247 -12.51 21.75 2.68
C ARG A 247 -13.62 22.61 2.10
N LYS A 248 -13.38 23.91 1.94
CA LYS A 248 -14.34 24.85 1.35
C LYS A 248 -14.94 24.35 0.03
N TYR A 249 -14.08 23.93 -0.90
CA TYR A 249 -14.55 23.53 -2.22
C TYR A 249 -15.01 22.07 -2.27
N SER A 250 -14.44 21.20 -1.47
CA SER A 250 -14.94 19.83 -1.36
C SER A 250 -16.34 19.77 -0.78
N ASP A 251 -16.62 20.57 0.25
CA ASP A 251 -17.99 20.70 0.80
C ASP A 251 -18.98 21.23 -0.25
N THR A 252 -18.56 22.19 -1.10
CA THR A 252 -19.39 22.74 -2.18
C THR A 252 -19.81 21.65 -3.20
N TYR A 253 -18.91 20.70 -3.49
CA TYR A 253 -19.14 19.67 -4.50
C TYR A 253 -19.42 18.28 -3.91
N GLY A 254 -19.64 18.16 -2.60
CA GLY A 254 -19.92 16.88 -1.93
C GLY A 254 -18.76 15.88 -1.98
N MET A 255 -17.51 16.35 -2.02
CA MET A 255 -16.31 15.52 -2.10
C MET A 255 -15.62 15.40 -0.73
N ASP A 256 -14.91 14.30 -0.49
CA ASP A 256 -14.04 14.20 0.69
C ASP A 256 -12.78 15.06 0.50
N TYR A 257 -12.63 16.11 1.32
CA TYR A 257 -11.50 17.04 1.17
C TYR A 257 -10.13 16.40 1.40
N LEU A 258 -10.02 15.36 2.24
CA LEU A 258 -8.77 14.64 2.45
C LEU A 258 -8.36 13.85 1.22
N LEU A 259 -9.34 13.36 0.48
CA LEU A 259 -9.11 12.66 -0.78
C LEU A 259 -8.63 13.64 -1.86
N MET A 260 -9.25 14.83 -1.96
CA MET A 260 -8.82 15.88 -2.89
C MET A 260 -7.44 16.44 -2.53
N MET A 261 -7.13 16.56 -1.24
CA MET A 261 -5.77 16.92 -0.79
C MET A 261 -4.74 15.85 -1.15
N ALA A 262 -5.10 14.57 -1.01
CA ALA A 262 -4.22 13.47 -1.40
C ALA A 262 -3.89 13.51 -2.91
N GLN A 263 -4.87 13.87 -3.75
CA GLN A 263 -4.64 14.11 -5.17
C GLN A 263 -3.71 15.31 -5.37
N GLY A 264 -3.99 16.46 -4.78
CA GLY A 264 -3.13 17.66 -4.89
C GLY A 264 -1.71 17.40 -4.40
N TYR A 265 -1.54 16.53 -3.39
CA TYR A 265 -0.22 16.09 -2.97
C TYR A 265 0.48 15.23 -4.04
N GLN A 266 -0.23 14.29 -4.65
CA GLN A 266 0.29 13.47 -5.75
C GLN A 266 0.69 14.31 -6.96
N GLU A 267 -0.06 15.37 -7.25
CA GLU A 267 0.18 16.25 -8.41
C GLU A 267 1.41 17.14 -8.23
N SER A 268 1.58 17.75 -7.06
CA SER A 268 2.57 18.82 -6.87
C SER A 268 3.26 18.84 -5.51
N GLY A 269 2.92 17.92 -4.58
CA GLY A 269 3.29 18.03 -3.16
C GLY A 269 2.61 19.22 -2.47
N LEU A 270 1.41 19.61 -2.89
CA LEU A 270 0.65 20.80 -2.46
C LEU A 270 1.40 22.10 -2.75
N ASN A 271 2.16 22.16 -3.83
CA ASN A 271 2.96 23.33 -4.19
C ASN A 271 2.29 24.13 -5.31
N GLN A 272 1.87 25.36 -5.03
CA GLN A 272 1.27 26.25 -6.02
C GLN A 272 2.24 26.70 -7.10
N GLU A 273 3.53 26.79 -6.79
CA GLU A 273 4.58 27.22 -7.75
C GLU A 273 5.00 26.10 -8.72
N ALA A 274 4.46 24.87 -8.54
CA ALA A 274 4.80 23.74 -9.38
C ALA A 274 4.31 23.96 -10.82
N LYS A 275 5.22 23.70 -11.79
CA LYS A 275 4.92 23.70 -13.22
C LYS A 275 5.46 22.44 -13.86
N SER A 276 4.63 21.76 -14.64
CA SER A 276 5.08 20.60 -15.40
C SER A 276 5.75 20.99 -16.71
N PRO A 277 6.58 20.11 -17.31
CA PRO A 277 7.19 20.36 -18.63
C PRO A 277 6.17 20.59 -19.74
N VAL A 278 4.95 20.10 -19.59
CA VAL A 278 3.86 20.27 -20.57
C VAL A 278 2.95 21.47 -20.27
N GLY A 279 3.25 22.26 -19.23
CA GLY A 279 2.57 23.51 -18.94
C GLY A 279 1.41 23.40 -17.92
N ALA A 280 1.25 22.28 -17.23
CA ALA A 280 0.31 22.19 -16.10
C ALA A 280 0.82 23.01 -14.92
N VAL A 281 -0.07 23.65 -14.16
CA VAL A 281 0.29 24.59 -13.10
C VAL A 281 -0.41 24.32 -11.78
N GLY A 282 0.28 24.65 -10.69
CA GLY A 282 -0.28 24.77 -9.34
C GLY A 282 -0.49 23.48 -8.61
N VAL A 283 -1.21 23.59 -7.48
CA VAL A 283 -1.48 22.49 -6.56
C VAL A 283 -2.09 21.28 -7.25
N MET A 284 -3.06 21.50 -8.15
CA MET A 284 -3.83 20.46 -8.84
C MET A 284 -3.30 20.14 -10.25
N GLN A 285 -2.15 20.71 -10.64
CA GLN A 285 -1.50 20.52 -11.96
C GLN A 285 -2.50 20.61 -13.13
N LEU A 286 -3.21 21.72 -13.20
CA LEU A 286 -4.20 21.96 -14.25
C LEU A 286 -3.55 22.57 -15.49
N MET A 287 -3.96 22.08 -16.65
CA MET A 287 -3.67 22.74 -17.92
C MET A 287 -4.42 24.08 -17.98
N PRO A 288 -3.80 25.15 -18.53
CA PRO A 288 -4.46 26.47 -18.63
C PRO A 288 -5.82 26.44 -19.30
N ALA A 289 -5.98 25.62 -20.34
CA ALA A 289 -7.27 25.44 -21.01
C ALA A 289 -8.35 24.87 -20.09
N THR A 290 -7.99 23.83 -19.31
CA THR A 290 -8.90 23.21 -18.33
C THR A 290 -9.28 24.20 -17.23
N GLY A 291 -8.30 24.97 -16.74
CA GLY A 291 -8.56 26.03 -15.75
C GLY A 291 -9.51 27.10 -16.25
N ALA A 292 -9.35 27.54 -17.49
CA ALA A 292 -10.23 28.53 -18.12
C ALA A 292 -11.65 27.98 -18.32
N GLU A 293 -11.81 26.70 -18.68
CA GLU A 293 -13.10 26.02 -18.81
C GLU A 293 -13.88 25.98 -17.50
N MET A 294 -13.18 25.86 -16.37
CA MET A 294 -13.81 25.82 -15.04
C MET A 294 -14.40 27.16 -14.60
N LYS A 295 -13.97 28.30 -15.16
CA LYS A 295 -14.50 29.65 -14.89
C LYS A 295 -14.49 30.03 -13.41
N VAL A 296 -13.40 29.78 -12.71
CA VAL A 296 -13.28 30.00 -11.27
C VAL A 296 -12.19 31.02 -10.88
N GLY A 297 -11.58 31.66 -11.86
CA GLY A 297 -10.51 32.65 -11.69
C GLY A 297 -9.16 32.19 -12.21
N ASP A 298 -8.09 32.89 -11.80
CA ASP A 298 -6.74 32.64 -12.27
C ASP A 298 -6.09 31.46 -11.51
N ILE A 299 -5.89 30.34 -12.22
CA ILE A 299 -5.31 29.11 -11.67
C ILE A 299 -3.82 29.23 -11.29
N ASN A 300 -3.15 30.33 -11.59
CA ASN A 300 -1.84 30.62 -11.04
C ASN A 300 -1.89 31.00 -9.54
N GLN A 301 -3.07 31.22 -9.01
CA GLN A 301 -3.30 31.45 -7.58
C GLN A 301 -3.85 30.16 -6.94
N MET A 302 -3.48 29.89 -5.69
CA MET A 302 -3.80 28.65 -4.97
C MET A 302 -5.31 28.40 -4.83
N ASP A 303 -6.09 29.41 -4.38
CA ASP A 303 -7.52 29.25 -4.15
C ASP A 303 -8.28 28.92 -5.45
N PRO A 304 -8.15 29.67 -6.58
CA PRO A 304 -8.72 29.29 -7.87
C PRO A 304 -8.19 27.97 -8.43
N ASN A 305 -6.92 27.64 -8.20
CA ASN A 305 -6.34 26.38 -8.68
C ASN A 305 -6.99 25.16 -8.03
N ILE A 306 -7.09 25.19 -6.70
CA ILE A 306 -7.77 24.13 -5.94
C ILE A 306 -9.26 24.08 -6.30
N HIS A 307 -9.94 25.24 -6.41
CA HIS A 307 -11.35 25.30 -6.83
C HIS A 307 -11.54 24.65 -8.19
N ALA A 308 -10.72 25.03 -9.19
CA ALA A 308 -10.80 24.46 -10.53
C ALA A 308 -10.56 22.95 -10.53
N GLY A 309 -9.57 22.48 -9.76
CA GLY A 309 -9.24 21.07 -9.66
C GLY A 309 -10.36 20.23 -9.04
N VAL A 310 -10.92 20.66 -7.93
CA VAL A 310 -12.04 19.97 -7.27
C VAL A 310 -13.28 19.97 -8.18
N LYS A 311 -13.62 21.11 -8.79
CA LYS A 311 -14.74 21.23 -9.74
C LYS A 311 -14.57 20.32 -10.95
N TYR A 312 -13.37 20.31 -11.54
CA TYR A 312 -13.05 19.46 -12.69
C TYR A 312 -13.18 17.98 -12.33
N PHE A 313 -12.63 17.58 -11.18
CA PHE A 313 -12.73 16.21 -10.70
C PHE A 313 -14.18 15.78 -10.50
N HIS A 314 -14.99 16.59 -9.81
CA HIS A 314 -16.43 16.37 -9.63
C HIS A 314 -17.14 16.23 -10.98
N THR A 315 -16.87 17.13 -11.93
CA THR A 315 -17.44 17.07 -13.29
C THR A 315 -17.09 15.75 -13.99
N MET A 316 -15.87 15.23 -13.78
CA MET A 316 -15.46 13.93 -14.34
C MET A 316 -16.19 12.76 -13.68
N VAL A 317 -16.36 12.79 -12.35
CA VAL A 317 -17.13 11.77 -11.61
C VAL A 317 -18.53 11.69 -12.19
N ASP A 318 -19.23 12.82 -12.24
CA ASP A 318 -20.64 12.87 -12.72
C ASP A 318 -20.77 12.45 -14.17
N LYS A 319 -19.92 13.01 -15.04
CA LYS A 319 -20.00 12.79 -16.47
C LYS A 319 -19.71 11.35 -16.89
N TYR A 320 -18.72 10.71 -16.26
CA TYR A 320 -18.19 9.42 -16.73
C TYR A 320 -18.59 8.26 -15.84
N TYR A 321 -18.89 8.48 -14.56
CA TYR A 321 -19.14 7.42 -13.59
C TYR A 321 -20.41 7.61 -12.75
N GLY A 322 -21.11 8.75 -12.86
CA GLY A 322 -22.28 9.07 -12.04
C GLY A 322 -23.38 8.01 -12.12
N ASN A 323 -23.66 7.50 -13.33
CA ASN A 323 -24.69 6.49 -13.59
C ASN A 323 -24.16 5.05 -13.65
N GLU A 324 -22.86 4.84 -13.40
CA GLU A 324 -22.28 3.51 -13.44
C GLU A 324 -22.61 2.72 -12.15
N PRO A 325 -22.82 1.39 -12.23
CA PRO A 325 -23.16 0.56 -11.08
C PRO A 325 -21.93 0.25 -10.22
N MET A 326 -21.33 1.29 -9.65
CA MET A 326 -20.16 1.19 -8.76
C MET A 326 -20.38 2.00 -7.50
N ASP A 327 -19.70 1.60 -6.41
CA ASP A 327 -19.72 2.37 -5.17
C ASP A 327 -18.95 3.69 -5.32
N GLU A 328 -19.15 4.60 -4.36
CA GLU A 328 -18.52 5.93 -4.37
C GLU A 328 -16.99 5.87 -4.35
N VAL A 329 -16.40 4.86 -3.68
CA VAL A 329 -14.94 4.70 -3.63
C VAL A 329 -14.42 4.33 -5.03
N ASN A 330 -15.05 3.39 -5.70
CA ASN A 330 -14.65 3.00 -7.05
C ASN A 330 -14.87 4.13 -8.06
N LYS A 331 -15.98 4.88 -8.00
CA LYS A 331 -16.17 6.09 -8.85
C LYS A 331 -14.98 7.03 -8.75
N VAL A 332 -14.50 7.27 -7.54
CA VAL A 332 -13.36 8.14 -7.28
C VAL A 332 -12.05 7.54 -7.80
N LEU A 333 -11.79 6.25 -7.54
CA LEU A 333 -10.56 5.59 -8.01
C LEU A 333 -10.48 5.56 -9.55
N PHE A 334 -11.59 5.29 -10.22
CA PHE A 334 -11.69 5.36 -11.69
C PHE A 334 -11.49 6.79 -12.20
N THR A 335 -11.98 7.78 -11.47
CA THR A 335 -11.79 9.19 -11.84
C THR A 335 -10.33 9.60 -11.69
N PHE A 336 -9.61 9.15 -10.65
CA PHE A 336 -8.17 9.36 -10.56
C PHE A 336 -7.41 8.74 -11.75
N ALA A 337 -7.74 7.52 -12.11
CA ALA A 337 -7.16 6.89 -13.30
C ALA A 337 -7.46 7.70 -14.57
N ALA A 338 -8.71 8.18 -14.73
CA ALA A 338 -9.14 8.98 -15.86
C ALA A 338 -8.48 10.36 -15.89
N TYR A 339 -8.23 10.97 -14.75
CA TYR A 339 -7.50 12.23 -14.61
C TYR A 339 -6.06 12.08 -15.13
N ASN A 340 -5.40 10.98 -14.78
CA ASN A 340 -4.03 10.69 -15.19
C ASN A 340 -3.89 10.25 -16.65
N CYS A 341 -4.70 9.28 -17.11
CA CYS A 341 -4.51 8.67 -18.43
C CYS A 341 -5.66 8.91 -19.44
N GLY A 342 -6.67 9.65 -19.02
CA GLY A 342 -7.84 10.01 -19.84
C GLY A 342 -9.00 9.01 -19.75
N PRO A 343 -10.25 9.50 -19.70
CA PRO A 343 -11.45 8.68 -19.47
C PRO A 343 -11.71 7.64 -20.57
N GLY A 344 -11.43 7.99 -21.83
CA GLY A 344 -11.59 7.05 -22.95
C GLY A 344 -10.65 5.85 -22.86
N ARG A 345 -9.47 6.01 -22.26
CA ARG A 345 -8.54 4.90 -22.00
C ARG A 345 -9.06 4.02 -20.87
N VAL A 346 -9.51 4.61 -19.77
CA VAL A 346 -10.08 3.87 -18.63
C VAL A 346 -11.28 3.04 -19.05
N ASN A 347 -12.17 3.56 -19.89
CA ASN A 347 -13.33 2.80 -20.39
C ASN A 347 -12.91 1.57 -21.21
N ARG A 348 -11.84 1.67 -22.01
CA ARG A 348 -11.29 0.49 -22.71
C ARG A 348 -10.70 -0.54 -21.73
N LEU A 349 -10.03 -0.10 -20.67
CA LEU A 349 -9.50 -0.99 -19.64
C LEU A 349 -10.62 -1.73 -18.89
N ARG A 350 -11.74 -1.05 -18.60
CA ARG A 350 -12.94 -1.67 -18.01
C ARG A 350 -13.55 -2.74 -18.92
N ALA A 351 -13.69 -2.44 -20.21
CA ALA A 351 -14.19 -3.41 -21.18
C ALA A 351 -13.27 -4.65 -21.30
N GLU A 352 -11.96 -4.46 -21.29
CA GLU A 352 -11.00 -5.57 -21.31
C GLU A 352 -11.02 -6.37 -20.00
N ALA A 353 -11.19 -5.72 -18.84
CA ALA A 353 -11.34 -6.38 -17.56
C ALA A 353 -12.54 -7.34 -17.56
N LEU A 354 -13.67 -6.89 -18.06
CA LEU A 354 -14.87 -7.73 -18.23
C LEU A 354 -14.60 -8.97 -19.12
N GLN A 355 -13.88 -8.79 -20.23
CA GLN A 355 -13.50 -9.91 -21.11
C GLN A 355 -12.57 -10.93 -20.41
N LYS A 356 -11.79 -10.49 -19.46
CA LYS A 356 -10.90 -11.34 -18.64
C LYS A 356 -11.59 -11.94 -17.40
N GLY A 357 -12.91 -11.75 -17.24
CA GLY A 357 -13.66 -12.26 -16.09
C GLY A 357 -13.42 -11.47 -14.79
N LEU A 358 -12.89 -10.24 -14.90
CA LEU A 358 -12.72 -9.31 -13.79
C LEU A 358 -13.92 -8.37 -13.71
N ASP A 359 -14.18 -7.82 -12.52
CA ASP A 359 -15.25 -6.84 -12.34
C ASP A 359 -14.84 -5.47 -12.93
N PRO A 360 -15.55 -4.99 -13.99
CA PRO A 360 -15.24 -3.72 -14.64
C PRO A 360 -15.59 -2.49 -13.78
N ASN A 361 -16.30 -2.68 -12.67
CA ASN A 361 -16.74 -1.63 -11.76
C ASN A 361 -15.92 -1.54 -10.48
N ILE A 362 -14.90 -2.38 -10.34
CA ILE A 362 -13.95 -2.40 -9.22
C ILE A 362 -12.55 -2.09 -9.75
N TRP A 363 -11.92 -1.03 -9.21
CA TRP A 363 -10.55 -0.67 -9.58
C TRP A 363 -9.54 -1.61 -8.96
N ILE A 364 -9.51 -1.66 -7.61
CA ILE A 364 -8.51 -2.42 -6.85
C ILE A 364 -8.68 -3.91 -7.15
N ASN A 365 -7.58 -4.55 -7.53
CA ASN A 365 -7.53 -5.98 -7.84
C ASN A 365 -8.38 -6.44 -9.05
N ASN A 366 -8.90 -5.52 -9.86
CA ASN A 366 -9.66 -5.83 -11.07
C ASN A 366 -9.13 -5.01 -12.26
N VAL A 367 -9.69 -3.83 -12.54
CA VAL A 367 -9.28 -3.02 -13.70
C VAL A 367 -7.84 -2.52 -13.57
N GLU A 368 -7.36 -2.35 -12.36
CA GLU A 368 -5.96 -2.04 -12.03
C GLU A 368 -4.94 -2.96 -12.74
N PHE A 369 -5.26 -4.26 -12.89
CA PHE A 369 -4.35 -5.20 -13.56
C PHE A 369 -4.27 -4.97 -15.05
N VAL A 370 -5.44 -4.76 -15.65
CA VAL A 370 -5.49 -4.43 -17.07
C VAL A 370 -4.77 -3.10 -17.32
N ALA A 371 -4.91 -2.15 -16.39
CA ALA A 371 -4.17 -0.90 -16.44
C ALA A 371 -2.66 -1.12 -16.34
N ALA A 372 -2.19 -1.96 -15.41
CA ALA A 372 -0.77 -2.30 -15.28
C ALA A 372 -0.18 -2.89 -16.56
N ASP A 373 -0.95 -3.74 -17.24
CA ASP A 373 -0.54 -4.38 -18.50
C ASP A 373 -0.56 -3.42 -19.71
N ARG A 374 -1.55 -2.53 -19.78
CA ARG A 374 -1.86 -1.74 -20.99
C ARG A 374 -1.33 -0.31 -20.98
N VAL A 375 -1.29 0.32 -19.81
CA VAL A 375 -0.83 1.72 -19.64
C VAL A 375 0.42 1.82 -18.78
N GLY A 376 0.88 0.70 -18.25
CA GLY A 376 2.08 0.62 -17.43
C GLY A 376 1.85 1.00 -15.96
N SER A 377 2.94 1.05 -15.20
CA SER A 377 2.90 1.28 -13.76
C SER A 377 2.53 2.71 -13.36
N GLU A 378 2.60 3.67 -14.26
CA GLU A 378 2.39 5.09 -13.94
C GLU A 378 0.99 5.37 -13.41
N THR A 379 -0.06 5.01 -14.17
CA THR A 379 -1.46 5.21 -13.75
C THR A 379 -1.80 4.39 -12.50
N VAL A 380 -1.32 3.15 -12.41
CA VAL A 380 -1.56 2.30 -11.24
C VAL A 380 -0.92 2.89 -10.00
N ASN A 381 0.34 3.34 -10.10
CA ASN A 381 1.04 3.99 -9.00
C ASN A 381 0.39 5.32 -8.62
N TYR A 382 -0.10 6.09 -9.60
CA TYR A 382 -0.81 7.34 -9.36
C TYR A 382 -2.04 7.12 -8.46
N VAL A 383 -2.93 6.20 -8.83
CA VAL A 383 -4.13 5.89 -8.05
C VAL A 383 -3.76 5.31 -6.67
N SER A 384 -2.83 4.37 -6.62
CA SER A 384 -2.36 3.74 -5.38
C SER A 384 -1.74 4.75 -4.41
N ASN A 385 -0.92 5.68 -4.90
CA ASN A 385 -0.30 6.71 -4.07
C ASN A 385 -1.34 7.66 -3.49
N ILE A 386 -2.32 8.11 -4.28
CA ILE A 386 -3.40 8.98 -3.77
C ILE A 386 -4.15 8.27 -2.65
N TYR A 387 -4.48 7.00 -2.81
CA TYR A 387 -5.16 6.22 -1.77
C TYR A 387 -4.33 6.12 -0.48
N LYS A 388 -3.02 5.89 -0.59
CA LYS A 388 -2.09 5.87 0.56
C LYS A 388 -2.04 7.21 1.29
N TYR A 389 -1.93 8.32 0.55
CA TYR A 389 -1.94 9.66 1.13
C TYR A 389 -3.27 9.95 1.83
N TYR A 390 -4.38 9.55 1.22
CA TYR A 390 -5.71 9.68 1.81
C TYR A 390 -5.82 8.95 3.15
N VAL A 391 -5.36 7.69 3.23
CA VAL A 391 -5.36 6.94 4.49
C VAL A 391 -4.49 7.63 5.54
N ALA A 392 -3.29 8.10 5.16
CA ALA A 392 -2.42 8.84 6.07
C ALA A 392 -3.11 10.12 6.61
N TYR A 393 -3.73 10.90 5.74
CA TYR A 393 -4.45 12.12 6.13
C TYR A 393 -5.66 11.85 7.02
N LYS A 394 -6.41 10.79 6.77
CA LYS A 394 -7.51 10.33 7.65
C LYS A 394 -7.02 10.02 9.06
N LEU A 395 -5.90 9.31 9.19
CA LEU A 395 -5.33 8.96 10.48
C LEU A 395 -4.81 10.20 11.24
N ILE A 396 -4.19 11.15 10.53
CA ILE A 396 -3.76 12.43 11.11
C ILE A 396 -4.97 13.20 11.63
N ALA A 397 -5.99 13.38 10.79
CA ALA A 397 -7.19 14.12 11.16
C ALA A 397 -7.92 13.49 12.35
N ALA A 398 -8.04 12.17 12.39
CA ALA A 398 -8.64 11.45 13.52
C ALA A 398 -7.86 11.64 14.82
N ARG A 399 -6.52 11.63 14.77
CA ARG A 399 -5.67 11.87 15.94
C ARG A 399 -5.79 13.30 16.46
N ASP A 400 -5.83 14.28 15.57
CA ASP A 400 -5.94 15.68 15.96
C ASP A 400 -7.32 15.98 16.56
N GLU A 401 -8.37 15.34 16.05
CA GLU A 401 -9.71 15.39 16.62
C GLU A 401 -9.75 14.79 18.05
N GLN A 402 -9.12 13.63 18.24
CA GLN A 402 -9.02 13.00 19.57
C GLN A 402 -8.25 13.89 20.57
N ARG A 403 -7.13 14.50 20.12
CA ARG A 403 -6.35 15.43 20.94
C ARG A 403 -7.17 16.68 21.32
N ARG A 404 -7.93 17.23 20.38
CA ARG A 404 -8.80 18.36 20.60
C ARG A 404 -9.88 18.05 21.65
N LYS A 405 -10.55 16.89 21.51
CA LYS A 405 -11.56 16.41 22.49
C LYS A 405 -10.96 16.22 23.88
N ALA A 406 -9.78 15.59 23.97
CA ALA A 406 -9.09 15.39 25.24
C ALA A 406 -8.73 16.73 25.93
N LYS A 407 -8.24 17.71 25.15
CA LYS A 407 -7.96 19.07 25.68
C LYS A 407 -9.21 19.75 26.18
N GLN A 408 -10.32 19.69 25.45
CA GLN A 408 -11.59 20.27 25.88
C GLN A 408 -12.11 19.63 27.17
N THR A 409 -12.00 18.33 27.32
CA THR A 409 -12.39 17.59 28.54
C THR A 409 -11.55 18.00 29.76
N LEU A 410 -10.25 18.30 29.55
CA LEU A 410 -9.37 18.78 30.62
C LEU A 410 -9.61 20.23 31.04
N GLN A 411 -10.11 21.07 30.13
CA GLN A 411 -10.46 22.48 30.42
C GLN A 411 -11.81 22.64 31.10
N GLN A 412 -12.65 21.60 31.08
CA GLN A 412 -13.97 21.61 31.77
C GLN A 412 -13.94 21.01 33.18
N LYS A 413 -12.78 20.55 33.64
CA LYS A 413 -12.49 20.12 35.01
C LYS A 413 -11.68 21.19 35.76
#